data_7f503884c6ca96047101e8d51c00051e
#
_entry.id   7f503884c6ca96047101e8d51c00051e
#
_cell.length_a   1.000
_cell.length_b   1.000
_cell.length_c   1.000
_cell.angle_alpha   90.00
_cell.angle_beta   90.00
_cell.angle_gamma   90.00
#
_symmetry.space_group_name_H-M   'P 1'
#
loop_
_entity.id
_entity.type
_entity.pdbx_description
1 polymer ?
#
loop_
_entity_poly.entity_id
_entity_poly.type
_entity_poly.pdbx_seq_one_letter_code
_entity_poly.pdbx_strand_id
1 'polypeptide(L)'
;DRKRYFIRIWVIGAAMAALEFFMIYAKAFRRGDGFYPLNAIFQDLALLCIVWQGIDWLREKKFAKGIAAIAAVLCWPYVVVVFLLLFPEVQELPIASTIVAFVITSPLPMWTSITDGSWSFLLGGVLLYALRGHRRVQLTVWALVIFLCDFVLIFGMLYRQADFVWTQMFTDNYEWFGVAAVLLMLLYNGQRGSGHKQLFYWFYPAHVYLLYGASCLVYNVLR
;
A
#
# COMPACT_ATOMS: atom_id res chain seq x y z
N ASP A 1 -12.16 18.53 -2.82
CA ASP A 1 -12.80 17.68 -3.83
C ASP A 1 -12.13 16.29 -3.84
N ARG A 2 -12.76 15.31 -3.17
CA ARG A 2 -12.24 13.93 -3.01
C ARG A 2 -12.03 13.24 -4.37
N LYS A 3 -12.91 13.45 -5.32
CA LYS A 3 -12.81 12.84 -6.66
C LYS A 3 -11.51 13.26 -7.37
N ARG A 4 -11.18 14.56 -7.33
CA ARG A 4 -9.93 15.06 -7.93
C ARG A 4 -8.70 14.55 -7.19
N TYR A 5 -8.79 14.44 -5.87
CA TYR A 5 -7.72 13.85 -5.06
C TYR A 5 -7.50 12.38 -5.43
N PHE A 6 -8.56 11.57 -5.44
CA PHE A 6 -8.53 10.17 -5.85
C PHE A 6 -7.91 9.98 -7.24
N ILE A 7 -8.38 10.72 -8.25
CA ILE A 7 -7.85 10.60 -9.61
C ILE A 7 -6.34 10.86 -9.65
N ARG A 8 -5.85 11.86 -8.92
CA ARG A 8 -4.42 12.19 -8.90
C ARG A 8 -3.58 11.08 -8.29
N ILE A 9 -3.94 10.61 -7.11
CA ILE A 9 -3.20 9.51 -6.46
C ILE A 9 -3.30 8.21 -7.26
N TRP A 10 -4.45 7.92 -7.83
CA TRP A 10 -4.64 6.73 -8.66
C TRP A 10 -3.76 6.78 -9.92
N VAL A 11 -3.72 7.91 -10.63
CA VAL A 11 -2.87 8.06 -11.82
C VAL A 11 -1.40 7.90 -11.49
N ILE A 12 -0.93 8.56 -10.41
CA ILE A 12 0.48 8.45 -9.99
C ILE A 12 0.79 7.02 -9.54
N GLY A 13 -0.08 6.41 -8.72
CA GLY A 13 0.08 5.04 -8.27
C GLY A 13 0.12 4.04 -9.42
N ALA A 14 -0.80 4.17 -10.39
CA ALA A 14 -0.82 3.33 -11.57
C ALA A 14 0.43 3.50 -12.44
N ALA A 15 0.94 4.74 -12.57
CA ALA A 15 2.17 5.00 -13.33
C ALA A 15 3.40 4.39 -12.64
N MET A 16 3.52 4.53 -11.31
CA MET A 16 4.62 3.94 -10.54
C MET A 16 4.58 2.41 -10.59
N ALA A 17 3.39 1.81 -10.40
CA ALA A 17 3.23 0.37 -10.49
C ALA A 17 3.46 -0.16 -11.92
N ALA A 18 3.13 0.60 -12.95
CA ALA A 18 3.48 0.26 -14.32
C ALA A 18 5.00 0.23 -14.54
N LEU A 19 5.73 1.19 -13.98
CA LEU A 19 7.20 1.17 -14.02
C LEU A 19 7.78 -0.04 -13.28
N GLU A 20 7.26 -0.34 -12.10
CA GLU A 20 7.63 -1.53 -11.34
C GLU A 20 7.36 -2.81 -12.13
N PHE A 21 6.18 -2.91 -12.73
CA PHE A 21 5.80 -4.04 -13.59
C PHE A 21 6.81 -4.23 -14.75
N PHE A 22 7.22 -3.15 -15.43
CA PHE A 22 8.26 -3.23 -16.44
C PHE A 22 9.61 -3.67 -15.88
N MET A 23 9.99 -3.23 -14.69
CA MET A 23 11.21 -3.71 -14.03
C MET A 23 11.15 -5.21 -13.73
N ILE A 24 9.98 -5.72 -13.34
CA ILE A 24 9.77 -7.15 -13.06
C ILE A 24 9.83 -7.98 -14.35
N TYR A 25 9.03 -7.65 -15.34
CA TYR A 25 8.85 -8.49 -16.53
C TYR A 25 9.93 -8.28 -17.59
N ALA A 26 10.23 -7.05 -17.92
CA ALA A 26 11.26 -6.75 -18.91
C ALA A 26 12.69 -6.85 -18.36
N LYS A 27 12.83 -7.03 -17.04
CA LYS A 27 14.12 -7.00 -16.32
C LYS A 27 14.96 -5.74 -16.64
N ALA A 28 14.28 -4.71 -17.19
CA ALA A 28 14.89 -3.45 -17.54
C ALA A 28 15.11 -2.60 -16.29
N PHE A 29 16.22 -1.86 -16.28
CA PHE A 29 16.54 -0.93 -15.19
C PHE A 29 16.68 -1.57 -13.80
N ARG A 30 16.86 -2.89 -13.69
CA ARG A 30 17.18 -3.56 -12.43
C ARG A 30 18.65 -3.38 -12.09
N ARG A 31 18.93 -3.29 -10.77
CA ARG A 31 20.29 -3.40 -10.25
C ARG A 31 20.84 -4.80 -10.56
N GLY A 32 22.17 -4.95 -10.66
CA GLY A 32 22.79 -6.21 -11.08
C GLY A 32 22.54 -7.43 -10.18
N ASP A 33 22.09 -7.24 -8.94
CA ASP A 33 21.60 -8.26 -8.02
C ASP A 33 20.10 -8.59 -8.17
N GLY A 34 19.43 -7.91 -9.11
CA GLY A 34 18.00 -8.09 -9.36
C GLY A 34 17.07 -7.20 -8.49
N PHE A 35 17.65 -6.38 -7.60
CA PHE A 35 16.88 -5.46 -6.76
C PHE A 35 16.17 -4.39 -7.60
N TYR A 36 14.95 -4.05 -7.21
CA TYR A 36 14.14 -2.95 -7.73
C TYR A 36 13.27 -2.35 -6.59
N PRO A 37 12.88 -1.07 -6.68
CA PRO A 37 12.08 -0.45 -5.63
C PRO A 37 10.63 -0.94 -5.71
N LEU A 38 10.04 -1.26 -4.58
CA LEU A 38 8.61 -1.51 -4.42
C LEU A 38 7.91 -0.19 -4.05
N ASN A 39 6.77 0.11 -4.65
CA ASN A 39 6.13 1.42 -4.54
C ASN A 39 4.60 1.34 -4.64
N ALA A 40 3.92 0.90 -3.59
CA ALA A 40 2.47 0.74 -3.60
C ALA A 40 1.69 1.80 -2.81
N ILE A 41 2.32 2.73 -2.09
CA ILE A 41 1.65 3.65 -1.17
C ILE A 41 0.52 4.48 -1.82
N PHE A 42 0.68 4.91 -3.07
CA PHE A 42 -0.39 5.63 -3.76
C PHE A 42 -1.56 4.72 -4.14
N GLN A 43 -1.31 3.44 -4.37
CA GLN A 43 -2.35 2.44 -4.60
C GLN A 43 -3.12 2.16 -3.32
N ASP A 44 -2.43 2.02 -2.19
CA ASP A 44 -3.03 1.90 -0.85
C ASP A 44 -3.96 3.08 -0.56
N LEU A 45 -3.46 4.29 -0.79
CA LEU A 45 -4.25 5.51 -0.59
C LEU A 45 -5.45 5.57 -1.55
N ALA A 46 -5.32 5.08 -2.78
CA ALA A 46 -6.44 5.01 -3.72
C ALA A 46 -7.53 4.04 -3.25
N LEU A 47 -7.14 2.84 -2.78
CA LEU A 47 -8.07 1.88 -2.18
C LEU A 47 -8.76 2.45 -0.94
N LEU A 48 -7.99 3.09 -0.05
CA LEU A 48 -8.53 3.77 1.13
C LEU A 48 -9.54 4.85 0.75
N CYS A 49 -9.31 5.63 -0.31
CA CYS A 49 -10.27 6.63 -0.76
C CYS A 49 -11.63 6.02 -1.16
N ILE A 50 -11.63 4.85 -1.78
CA ILE A 50 -12.86 4.14 -2.14
C ILE A 50 -13.59 3.69 -0.87
N VAL A 51 -12.88 3.07 0.07
CA VAL A 51 -13.44 2.61 1.34
C VAL A 51 -13.97 3.80 2.17
N TRP A 52 -13.21 4.90 2.27
CA TRP A 52 -13.65 6.12 2.96
C TRP A 52 -14.91 6.72 2.34
N GLN A 53 -15.02 6.70 1.01
CA GLN A 53 -16.25 7.12 0.35
C GLN A 53 -17.41 6.19 0.66
N GLY A 54 -17.17 4.89 0.74
CA GLY A 54 -18.14 3.89 1.17
C GLY A 54 -18.65 4.16 2.59
N ILE A 55 -17.73 4.42 3.54
CA ILE A 55 -18.08 4.79 4.93
C ILE A 55 -18.94 6.06 4.98
N ASP A 56 -18.61 7.08 4.17
CA ASP A 56 -19.43 8.29 4.13
C ASP A 56 -20.84 8.03 3.59
N TRP A 57 -20.97 7.23 2.53
CA TRP A 57 -22.29 6.84 2.02
C TRP A 57 -23.10 6.04 3.03
N LEU A 58 -22.47 5.17 3.82
CA LEU A 58 -23.16 4.47 4.93
C LEU A 58 -23.67 5.47 5.99
N ARG A 59 -22.84 6.47 6.36
CA ARG A 59 -23.24 7.52 7.30
C ARG A 59 -24.37 8.40 6.75
N GLU A 60 -24.39 8.62 5.45
CA GLU A 60 -25.46 9.32 4.74
C GLU A 60 -26.72 8.44 4.51
N LYS A 61 -26.77 7.22 5.10
CA LYS A 61 -27.85 6.23 4.91
C LYS A 61 -28.01 5.75 3.45
N LYS A 62 -27.02 5.95 2.61
CA LYS A 62 -26.95 5.41 1.22
C LYS A 62 -26.34 4.01 1.25
N PHE A 63 -27.01 3.07 1.94
CA PHE A 63 -26.45 1.76 2.28
C PHE A 63 -25.99 0.96 1.05
N ALA A 64 -26.82 0.87 0.01
CA ALA A 64 -26.47 0.12 -1.21
C ALA A 64 -25.15 0.61 -1.85
N LYS A 65 -24.97 1.93 -1.96
CA LYS A 65 -23.75 2.52 -2.53
C LYS A 65 -22.54 2.30 -1.62
N GLY A 66 -22.73 2.46 -0.31
CA GLY A 66 -21.66 2.28 0.67
C GLY A 66 -21.18 0.83 0.72
N ILE A 67 -22.09 -0.13 0.79
CA ILE A 67 -21.78 -1.56 0.79
C ILE A 67 -21.13 -1.95 -0.54
N ALA A 68 -21.67 -1.52 -1.68
CA ALA A 68 -21.09 -1.84 -2.98
C ALA A 68 -19.65 -1.33 -3.14
N ALA A 69 -19.35 -0.12 -2.66
CA ALA A 69 -17.98 0.43 -2.74
C ALA A 69 -16.98 -0.37 -1.88
N ILE A 70 -17.35 -0.72 -0.65
CA ILE A 70 -16.50 -1.50 0.25
C ILE A 70 -16.37 -2.93 -0.28
N ALA A 71 -17.47 -3.56 -0.69
CA ALA A 71 -17.47 -4.91 -1.25
C ALA A 71 -16.64 -4.99 -2.53
N ALA A 72 -16.67 -3.97 -3.40
CA ALA A 72 -15.85 -3.93 -4.60
C ALA A 72 -14.36 -4.04 -4.28
N VAL A 73 -13.86 -3.34 -3.26
CA VAL A 73 -12.46 -3.42 -2.83
C VAL A 73 -12.16 -4.79 -2.21
N LEU A 74 -13.02 -5.27 -1.29
CA LEU A 74 -12.78 -6.52 -0.58
C LEU A 74 -12.90 -7.76 -1.47
N CYS A 75 -13.86 -7.78 -2.38
CA CYS A 75 -14.14 -8.93 -3.24
C CYS A 75 -13.25 -8.98 -4.49
N TRP A 76 -12.63 -7.87 -4.90
CA TRP A 76 -11.83 -7.80 -6.11
C TRP A 76 -10.76 -8.90 -6.21
N PRO A 77 -9.92 -9.19 -5.20
CA PRO A 77 -8.96 -10.28 -5.26
C PRO A 77 -9.60 -11.65 -5.53
N TYR A 78 -10.74 -11.90 -4.91
CA TYR A 78 -11.47 -13.17 -5.10
C TYR A 78 -12.07 -13.28 -6.49
N VAL A 79 -12.54 -12.17 -7.07
CA VAL A 79 -13.01 -12.14 -8.47
C VAL A 79 -11.87 -12.51 -9.43
N VAL A 80 -10.67 -11.97 -9.18
CA VAL A 80 -9.50 -12.33 -9.99
C VAL A 80 -9.14 -13.81 -9.83
N VAL A 81 -9.12 -14.32 -8.60
CA VAL A 81 -8.84 -15.76 -8.35
C VAL A 81 -9.87 -16.65 -9.06
N VAL A 82 -11.15 -16.34 -8.90
CA VAL A 82 -12.22 -17.12 -9.57
C VAL A 82 -12.08 -17.03 -11.09
N PHE A 83 -11.78 -15.87 -11.64
CA PHE A 83 -11.52 -15.69 -13.07
C PHE A 83 -10.38 -16.60 -13.55
N LEU A 84 -9.25 -16.62 -12.85
CA LEU A 84 -8.10 -17.44 -13.20
C LEU A 84 -8.37 -18.95 -13.04
N LEU A 85 -9.24 -19.34 -12.11
CA LEU A 85 -9.67 -20.73 -11.94
C LEU A 85 -10.63 -21.18 -13.05
N LEU A 86 -11.51 -20.31 -13.52
CA LEU A 86 -12.46 -20.60 -14.59
C LEU A 86 -11.81 -20.59 -15.99
N PHE A 87 -10.73 -19.85 -16.14
CA PHE A 87 -10.00 -19.69 -17.41
C PHE A 87 -8.51 -20.01 -17.22
N PRO A 88 -8.14 -21.26 -16.89
CA PRO A 88 -6.75 -21.64 -16.64
C PRO A 88 -5.84 -21.38 -17.84
N GLU A 89 -6.38 -21.46 -19.06
CA GLU A 89 -5.63 -21.21 -20.30
C GLU A 89 -5.04 -19.78 -20.33
N VAL A 90 -5.63 -18.83 -19.62
CA VAL A 90 -5.11 -17.46 -19.52
C VAL A 90 -3.72 -17.44 -18.87
N GLN A 91 -3.45 -18.35 -17.94
CA GLN A 91 -2.15 -18.47 -17.27
C GLN A 91 -1.09 -19.11 -18.17
N GLU A 92 -1.50 -19.95 -19.11
CA GLU A 92 -0.61 -20.61 -20.06
C GLU A 92 -0.24 -19.70 -21.24
N LEU A 93 -1.06 -18.68 -21.52
CA LEU A 93 -0.81 -17.72 -22.60
C LEU A 93 0.06 -16.55 -22.08
N PRO A 94 1.33 -16.42 -22.52
CA PRO A 94 2.26 -15.41 -21.98
C PRO A 94 1.73 -13.98 -22.08
N ILE A 95 1.05 -13.63 -23.17
CA ILE A 95 0.50 -12.29 -23.39
C ILE A 95 -0.71 -12.07 -22.45
N ALA A 96 -1.63 -13.03 -22.38
CA ALA A 96 -2.85 -12.89 -21.57
C ALA A 96 -2.50 -12.83 -20.07
N SER A 97 -1.63 -13.70 -19.57
CA SER A 97 -1.15 -13.69 -18.20
C SER A 97 -0.43 -12.39 -17.85
N THR A 98 0.39 -11.87 -18.76
CA THR A 98 1.07 -10.58 -18.60
C THR A 98 0.08 -9.42 -18.52
N ILE A 99 -0.97 -9.40 -19.38
CA ILE A 99 -2.01 -8.36 -19.31
C ILE A 99 -2.78 -8.44 -17.99
N VAL A 100 -3.17 -9.64 -17.54
CA VAL A 100 -3.86 -9.81 -16.25
C VAL A 100 -2.97 -9.33 -15.12
N ALA A 101 -1.72 -9.77 -15.08
CA ALA A 101 -0.75 -9.32 -14.07
C ALA A 101 -0.61 -7.79 -14.06
N PHE A 102 -0.49 -7.15 -15.23
CA PHE A 102 -0.43 -5.70 -15.34
C PHE A 102 -1.68 -5.01 -14.78
N VAL A 103 -2.87 -5.51 -15.12
CA VAL A 103 -4.14 -4.91 -14.68
C VAL A 103 -4.30 -4.97 -13.17
N ILE A 104 -3.97 -6.11 -12.55
CA ILE A 104 -4.14 -6.30 -11.09
C ILE A 104 -3.04 -5.65 -10.25
N THR A 105 -1.89 -5.34 -10.83
CA THR A 105 -0.79 -4.66 -10.13
C THR A 105 -0.80 -3.15 -10.33
N SER A 106 -1.33 -2.65 -11.43
CA SER A 106 -1.24 -1.22 -11.79
C SER A 106 -2.58 -0.49 -11.71
N PRO A 107 -3.53 -0.61 -12.67
CA PRO A 107 -4.75 0.19 -12.63
C PRO A 107 -5.80 -0.28 -11.63
N LEU A 108 -5.85 -1.56 -11.32
CA LEU A 108 -6.83 -2.15 -10.40
C LEU A 108 -6.13 -2.97 -9.30
N PRO A 109 -5.38 -2.32 -8.40
CA PRO A 109 -4.58 -3.01 -7.39
C PRO A 109 -5.46 -3.84 -6.47
N MET A 110 -4.94 -5.00 -6.09
CA MET A 110 -5.57 -5.86 -5.10
C MET A 110 -4.97 -5.56 -3.72
N TRP A 111 -5.82 -5.42 -2.71
CA TRP A 111 -5.36 -5.22 -1.34
C TRP A 111 -4.50 -6.39 -0.80
N THR A 112 -4.61 -7.57 -1.40
CA THR A 112 -3.81 -8.76 -1.07
C THR A 112 -2.43 -8.79 -1.70
N SER A 113 -2.16 -7.96 -2.71
CA SER A 113 -0.87 -7.88 -3.42
C SER A 113 -0.11 -6.58 -3.15
N ILE A 114 -0.61 -5.77 -2.24
CA ILE A 114 0.02 -4.52 -1.84
C ILE A 114 1.18 -4.83 -0.90
N THR A 115 2.35 -4.30 -1.21
CA THR A 115 3.60 -4.66 -0.55
C THR A 115 4.17 -3.56 0.35
N ASP A 116 3.86 -2.28 0.10
CA ASP A 116 4.51 -1.16 0.81
C ASP A 116 3.99 -0.92 2.23
N GLY A 117 2.70 -1.08 2.47
CA GLY A 117 2.11 -0.69 3.75
C GLY A 117 1.53 -1.84 4.55
N SER A 118 1.63 -3.05 4.09
CA SER A 118 0.92 -4.22 4.62
C SER A 118 -0.61 -4.02 4.79
N TRP A 119 -1.35 -5.07 5.05
CA TRP A 119 -2.80 -4.98 5.33
C TRP A 119 -3.11 -4.20 6.63
N SER A 120 -2.15 -4.12 7.57
CA SER A 120 -2.25 -3.34 8.81
C SER A 120 -2.38 -1.84 8.53
N PHE A 121 -1.65 -1.32 7.54
CA PHE A 121 -1.74 0.06 7.09
C PHE A 121 -3.15 0.37 6.52
N LEU A 122 -3.69 -0.51 5.68
CA LEU A 122 -5.05 -0.35 5.15
C LEU A 122 -6.08 -0.39 6.28
N LEU A 123 -6.00 -1.37 7.17
CA LEU A 123 -6.89 -1.48 8.33
C LEU A 123 -6.79 -0.23 9.22
N GLY A 124 -5.56 0.18 9.55
CA GLY A 124 -5.31 1.40 10.30
C GLY A 124 -5.91 2.64 9.65
N GLY A 125 -5.71 2.81 8.34
CA GLY A 125 -6.28 3.91 7.56
C GLY A 125 -7.81 3.93 7.54
N VAL A 126 -8.45 2.76 7.46
CA VAL A 126 -9.92 2.62 7.57
C VAL A 126 -10.40 3.01 8.95
N LEU A 127 -9.78 2.50 10.01
CA LEU A 127 -10.16 2.77 11.39
C LEU A 127 -9.93 4.22 11.79
N LEU A 128 -8.81 4.82 11.39
CA LEU A 128 -8.56 6.26 11.59
C LEU A 128 -9.67 7.11 10.97
N TYR A 129 -10.12 6.75 9.77
CA TYR A 129 -11.20 7.47 9.11
C TYR A 129 -12.57 7.21 9.74
N ALA A 130 -12.85 5.98 10.09
CA ALA A 130 -14.12 5.59 10.74
C ALA A 130 -14.28 6.27 12.12
N LEU A 131 -13.17 6.43 12.85
CA LEU A 131 -13.14 7.02 14.18
C LEU A 131 -12.88 8.54 14.18
N ARG A 132 -12.95 9.19 13.00
CA ARG A 132 -12.74 10.64 12.90
C ARG A 132 -13.67 11.39 13.83
N GLY A 133 -13.12 12.35 14.57
CA GLY A 133 -13.84 13.09 15.62
C GLY A 133 -13.51 12.61 17.04
N HIS A 134 -12.91 11.43 17.21
CA HIS A 134 -12.51 10.88 18.52
C HIS A 134 -10.99 10.71 18.57
N ARG A 135 -10.24 11.80 18.62
CA ARG A 135 -8.78 11.82 18.48
C ARG A 135 -8.05 10.80 19.37
N ARG A 136 -8.41 10.71 20.66
CA ARG A 136 -7.76 9.77 21.59
C ARG A 136 -7.98 8.32 21.14
N VAL A 137 -9.21 7.98 20.74
CA VAL A 137 -9.54 6.65 20.25
C VAL A 137 -8.80 6.33 18.95
N GLN A 138 -8.72 7.30 18.02
CA GLN A 138 -7.94 7.13 16.78
C GLN A 138 -6.49 6.77 17.07
N LEU A 139 -5.83 7.52 17.96
CA LEU A 139 -4.41 7.31 18.30
C LEU A 139 -4.20 5.96 18.97
N THR A 140 -5.07 5.60 19.93
CA THR A 140 -4.99 4.30 20.60
C THR A 140 -5.21 3.15 19.62
N VAL A 141 -6.21 3.24 18.77
CA VAL A 141 -6.52 2.19 17.78
C VAL A 141 -5.40 2.06 16.76
N TRP A 142 -4.83 3.16 16.28
CA TRP A 142 -3.65 3.11 15.39
C TRP A 142 -2.49 2.38 16.06
N ALA A 143 -2.12 2.78 17.28
CA ALA A 143 -1.03 2.15 18.03
C ALA A 143 -1.26 0.64 18.21
N LEU A 144 -2.49 0.26 18.60
CA LEU A 144 -2.85 -1.15 18.81
C LEU A 144 -2.80 -1.96 17.51
N VAL A 145 -3.35 -1.44 16.42
CA VAL A 145 -3.37 -2.16 15.13
C VAL A 145 -1.94 -2.40 14.65
N ILE A 146 -1.12 -1.35 14.59
CA ILE A 146 0.27 -1.49 14.14
C ILE A 146 1.05 -2.41 15.08
N PHE A 147 0.94 -2.23 16.41
CA PHE A 147 1.67 -3.08 17.33
C PHE A 147 1.22 -4.55 17.27
N LEU A 148 -0.08 -4.83 17.23
CA LEU A 148 -0.57 -6.20 17.20
C LEU A 148 -0.26 -6.87 15.86
N CYS A 149 -0.45 -6.17 14.74
CA CYS A 149 -0.24 -6.75 13.43
C CYS A 149 1.23 -6.87 13.06
N ASP A 150 1.99 -5.80 13.23
CA ASP A 150 3.35 -5.72 12.69
C ASP A 150 4.42 -6.13 13.72
N PHE A 151 4.07 -6.18 15.02
CA PHE A 151 4.96 -6.72 16.03
C PHE A 151 4.52 -8.10 16.52
N VAL A 152 3.33 -8.20 17.14
CA VAL A 152 2.91 -9.43 17.83
C VAL A 152 2.70 -10.59 16.86
N LEU A 153 1.98 -10.37 15.76
CA LEU A 153 1.74 -11.43 14.78
C LEU A 153 3.01 -11.83 14.03
N ILE A 154 3.81 -10.87 13.59
CA ILE A 154 5.07 -11.12 12.89
C ILE A 154 6.06 -11.85 13.83
N PHE A 155 6.21 -11.36 15.07
CA PHE A 155 7.02 -12.06 16.08
C PHE A 155 6.54 -13.49 16.29
N GLY A 156 5.21 -13.71 16.42
CA GLY A 156 4.64 -15.04 16.62
C GLY A 156 4.88 -16.00 15.45
N MET A 157 4.98 -15.47 14.20
CA MET A 157 5.34 -16.24 13.02
C MET A 157 6.83 -16.56 13.00
N LEU A 158 7.68 -15.57 13.23
CA LEU A 158 9.14 -15.70 13.16
C LEU A 158 9.71 -16.54 14.31
N TYR A 159 9.19 -16.39 15.52
CA TYR A 159 9.64 -17.12 16.70
C TYR A 159 9.54 -18.65 16.54
N ARG A 160 8.68 -19.13 15.64
CA ARG A 160 8.54 -20.56 15.32
C ARG A 160 9.58 -21.07 14.32
N GLN A 161 10.35 -20.19 13.70
CA GLN A 161 11.40 -20.56 12.75
C GLN A 161 12.69 -20.87 13.49
N ALA A 162 13.41 -21.90 13.03
CA ALA A 162 14.63 -22.36 13.70
C ALA A 162 15.80 -21.37 13.63
N ASP A 163 15.77 -20.47 12.64
CA ASP A 163 16.79 -19.46 12.35
C ASP A 163 16.39 -18.05 12.84
N PHE A 164 15.37 -17.95 13.68
CA PHE A 164 14.93 -16.67 14.21
C PHE A 164 15.99 -16.00 15.07
N VAL A 165 16.31 -14.74 14.75
CA VAL A 165 17.16 -13.87 15.54
C VAL A 165 16.40 -12.57 15.85
N TRP A 166 16.44 -12.11 17.10
CA TRP A 166 15.74 -10.90 17.55
C TRP A 166 16.03 -9.65 16.71
N THR A 167 17.22 -9.54 16.14
CA THR A 167 17.59 -8.42 15.26
C THR A 167 16.68 -8.30 14.03
N GLN A 168 16.11 -9.40 13.54
CA GLN A 168 15.20 -9.40 12.40
C GLN A 168 13.93 -8.55 12.64
N MET A 169 13.50 -8.39 13.91
CA MET A 169 12.38 -7.51 14.25
C MET A 169 12.73 -6.02 14.11
N PHE A 170 14.00 -5.67 13.96
CA PHE A 170 14.49 -4.29 13.89
C PHE A 170 15.11 -3.96 12.53
N THR A 171 15.56 -4.97 11.78
CA THR A 171 16.21 -4.82 10.49
C THR A 171 15.31 -5.19 9.32
N ASP A 172 14.57 -6.29 9.45
CA ASP A 172 13.82 -6.88 8.35
C ASP A 172 12.29 -6.64 8.49
N ASN A 173 11.81 -6.51 9.73
CA ASN A 173 10.39 -6.33 10.07
C ASN A 173 10.21 -5.12 10.99
N TYR A 174 10.57 -3.95 10.52
CA TYR A 174 10.60 -2.72 11.31
C TYR A 174 9.30 -1.89 11.21
N GLU A 175 8.29 -2.37 10.49
CA GLU A 175 7.02 -1.65 10.26
C GLU A 175 6.30 -1.29 11.55
N TRP A 176 6.48 -2.07 12.62
CA TRP A 176 5.92 -1.79 13.94
C TRP A 176 6.40 -0.47 14.55
N PHE A 177 7.53 0.10 14.10
CA PHE A 177 7.94 1.46 14.47
C PHE A 177 6.89 2.51 14.05
N GLY A 178 5.96 2.16 13.14
CA GLY A 178 4.79 2.97 12.81
C GLY A 178 3.94 3.37 14.03
N VAL A 179 4.08 2.66 15.16
CA VAL A 179 3.50 3.09 16.46
C VAL A 179 4.03 4.47 16.87
N ALA A 180 5.28 4.79 16.59
CA ALA A 180 5.88 6.08 16.91
C ALA A 180 5.21 7.26 16.18
N ALA A 181 4.49 7.01 15.08
CA ALA A 181 3.70 8.03 14.39
C ALA A 181 2.64 8.66 15.32
N VAL A 182 2.20 7.94 16.37
CA VAL A 182 1.29 8.48 17.39
C VAL A 182 1.87 9.74 18.06
N LEU A 183 3.18 9.79 18.29
CA LEU A 183 3.84 10.96 18.87
C LEU A 183 3.69 12.18 17.94
N LEU A 184 3.89 12.00 16.64
CA LEU A 184 3.70 13.05 15.66
C LEU A 184 2.23 13.45 15.56
N MET A 185 1.32 12.48 15.59
CA MET A 185 -0.12 12.74 15.59
C MET A 185 -0.57 13.50 16.84
N LEU A 186 0.04 13.28 18.01
CA LEU A 186 -0.23 14.02 19.24
C LEU A 186 0.17 15.49 19.12
N LEU A 187 1.26 15.79 18.43
CA LEU A 187 1.75 17.15 18.20
C LEU A 187 0.92 17.92 17.16
N TYR A 188 0.10 17.24 16.37
CA TYR A 188 -0.73 17.87 15.35
C TYR A 188 -1.82 18.76 15.99
N ASN A 189 -1.84 20.01 15.63
CA ASN A 189 -2.76 21.03 16.19
C ASN A 189 -4.14 21.07 15.52
N GLY A 190 -4.42 20.19 14.56
CA GLY A 190 -5.68 20.17 13.81
C GLY A 190 -5.79 21.22 12.70
N GLN A 191 -4.81 22.10 12.57
CA GLN A 191 -4.82 23.14 11.53
C GLN A 191 -4.25 22.63 10.22
N ARG A 192 -4.82 23.11 9.12
CA ARG A 192 -4.31 22.79 7.79
C ARG A 192 -3.02 23.56 7.55
N GLY A 193 -1.92 22.86 7.30
CA GLY A 193 -0.65 23.46 6.91
C GLY A 193 -0.70 24.17 5.54
N SER A 194 0.40 24.87 5.21
CA SER A 194 0.59 25.48 3.90
C SER A 194 0.44 24.44 2.78
N GLY A 195 -0.33 24.78 1.76
CA GLY A 195 -0.82 23.82 0.77
C GLY A 195 0.19 23.48 -0.35
N HIS A 196 1.33 22.89 -0.02
CA HIS A 196 2.32 22.41 -1.01
C HIS A 196 1.94 21.05 -1.62
N LYS A 197 0.72 20.90 -2.13
CA LYS A 197 0.19 19.65 -2.68
C LYS A 197 1.05 19.06 -3.79
N GLN A 198 1.56 19.91 -4.69
CA GLN A 198 2.38 19.44 -5.81
C GLN A 198 3.70 18.84 -5.32
N LEU A 199 4.31 19.43 -4.29
CA LEU A 199 5.54 18.90 -3.70
C LEU A 199 5.36 17.46 -3.23
N PHE A 200 4.26 17.15 -2.54
CA PHE A 200 3.98 15.79 -2.07
C PHE A 200 3.88 14.78 -3.22
N TYR A 201 3.16 15.13 -4.31
CA TYR A 201 2.98 14.23 -5.45
C TYR A 201 4.26 13.98 -6.25
N TRP A 202 5.16 14.95 -6.32
CA TRP A 202 6.43 14.80 -7.02
C TRP A 202 7.55 14.29 -6.13
N PHE A 203 7.54 14.68 -4.86
CA PHE A 203 8.58 14.31 -3.91
C PHE A 203 8.66 12.79 -3.73
N TYR A 204 7.51 12.12 -3.56
CA TYR A 204 7.53 10.69 -3.29
C TYR A 204 8.10 9.88 -4.47
N PRO A 205 7.61 9.99 -5.72
CA PRO A 205 8.26 9.30 -6.83
C PRO A 205 9.72 9.72 -7.02
N ALA A 206 10.01 11.00 -6.92
CA ALA A 206 11.36 11.51 -7.14
C ALA A 206 12.36 10.93 -6.15
N HIS A 207 12.08 10.97 -4.84
CA HIS A 207 13.04 10.45 -3.86
C HIS A 207 13.24 8.94 -3.98
N VAL A 208 12.20 8.17 -4.24
CA VAL A 208 12.32 6.71 -4.42
C VAL A 208 13.24 6.39 -5.59
N TYR A 209 12.99 6.98 -6.77
CA TYR A 209 13.81 6.69 -7.94
C TYR A 209 15.21 7.31 -7.88
N LEU A 210 15.39 8.45 -7.21
CA LEU A 210 16.72 9.03 -6.94
C LEU A 210 17.53 8.12 -6.01
N LEU A 211 16.93 7.65 -4.91
CA LEU A 211 17.60 6.71 -4.00
C LEU A 211 17.90 5.39 -4.69
N TYR A 212 17.00 4.90 -5.52
CA TYR A 212 17.24 3.70 -6.32
C TYR A 212 18.41 3.90 -7.29
N GLY A 213 18.42 5.00 -8.03
CA GLY A 213 19.54 5.36 -8.93
C GLY A 213 20.87 5.46 -8.18
N ALA A 214 20.89 6.12 -7.03
CA ALA A 214 22.07 6.17 -6.16
C ALA A 214 22.52 4.77 -5.72
N SER A 215 21.56 3.90 -5.33
CA SER A 215 21.89 2.51 -4.96
C SER A 215 22.49 1.70 -6.10
N CYS A 216 22.05 1.92 -7.34
CA CYS A 216 22.63 1.28 -8.53
C CYS A 216 24.06 1.77 -8.78
N LEU A 217 24.31 3.07 -8.61
CA LEU A 217 25.66 3.63 -8.76
C LEU A 217 26.62 3.05 -7.71
N VAL A 218 26.20 3.05 -6.44
CA VAL A 218 27.01 2.49 -5.33
C VAL A 218 27.28 1.00 -5.58
N TYR A 219 26.29 0.25 -5.97
CA TYR A 219 26.45 -1.18 -6.28
C TYR A 219 27.46 -1.44 -7.39
N ASN A 220 27.44 -0.62 -8.46
CA ASN A 220 28.37 -0.76 -9.57
C ASN A 220 29.80 -0.32 -9.23
N VAL A 221 29.97 0.60 -8.27
CA VAL A 221 31.30 1.07 -7.81
C VAL A 221 31.94 0.10 -6.82
N LEU A 222 31.14 -0.56 -5.97
CA LEU A 222 31.62 -1.49 -4.94
C LEU A 222 31.85 -2.92 -5.46
N ARG A 223 31.51 -3.19 -6.69
CA ARG A 223 31.68 -4.48 -7.35
C ARG A 223 32.90 -4.49 -8.28
#